data_d34a1eb8325f03658af0b220c08ccfeb
#
_entry.id   d34a1eb8325f03658af0b220c08ccfeb
#
_cell.length_a   1.000
_cell.length_b   1.000
_cell.length_c   1.000
_cell.angle_alpha   90.00
_cell.angle_beta   90.00
_cell.angle_gamma   90.00
#
_symmetry.space_group_name_H-M   'P 1'
#
loop_
_entity.id
_entity.type
_entity.pdbx_description
1 polymer ?
#
loop_
_entity_poly.entity_id
_entity_poly.type
_entity_poly.pdbx_seq_one_letter_code
_entity_poly.pdbx_strand_id
1 'polypeptide(L)'
;ADIRAALQKITYFRALEAYGEGDLQAAQRYLAESAAANVSPKYAALNDFWQGEIAFAQGDYPVAAAKYNAYLRRAPRSAREYALAWYNLGYCAFDRDDMAQARSAFGRFLDAYAPRDRYRADAFNRVGDAAYAERKFDEAVASYDRAIALGTPEMHYARYKRAVTLGILGRASEKQQALRQIIADGEGDYVSEASYELGRSFIAQERYADGAAQLERFVADYPSSPRRAQALSDLGLAYLNLGDREKSLRYYDMVVGSSPQSSEAKEAMQGIREIYVSEGRVDDYFDYASRAGVESDLSAQSRDSLSFVAAQNLYLADKPEAAARSLRDYVENYPKGYYLTDALYYLSDCYLRTGARDDAIVTLTTLADRGQNRYTEQVLEKLSELTFADKRYDEAASAYRRLYDAATTRSGREAAMTGYVRATVAGGDGERIAAMAADVAEHPDAGATALRESKYAWAGQLRAGGRKAEAVKLYKELASEVKTRQGAEAAYYVIESLFEGGDLDATEKAVFAFSEREPDSYWLAKAFILLGDVYVRKGDNFQARATYQSVADGYTPADDGIVDEAKARIAKLN
;
A
#
# COMPACT_ATOMS: atom_id res chain seq x y z
N ALA A 1 -30.10 33.23 -76.06
CA ALA A 1 -30.04 31.93 -75.31
C ALA A 1 -28.87 31.10 -75.81
N ASP A 2 -28.66 30.87 -77.06
CA ASP A 2 -27.62 29.96 -77.61
C ASP A 2 -26.19 30.37 -77.33
N ILE A 3 -25.87 31.66 -77.39
CA ILE A 3 -24.53 32.14 -77.08
C ILE A 3 -24.18 31.97 -75.61
N ARG A 4 -25.08 32.23 -74.68
CA ARG A 4 -24.88 32.03 -73.25
C ARG A 4 -24.74 30.54 -72.87
N ALA A 5 -25.53 29.67 -73.51
CA ALA A 5 -25.43 28.23 -73.31
C ALA A 5 -24.10 27.69 -73.84
N ALA A 6 -23.62 28.18 -74.99
CA ALA A 6 -22.30 27.85 -75.54
C ALA A 6 -21.18 28.35 -74.62
N LEU A 7 -21.28 29.59 -74.12
CA LEU A 7 -20.32 30.14 -73.16
C LEU A 7 -20.25 29.30 -71.88
N GLN A 8 -21.36 28.96 -71.27
CA GLN A 8 -21.44 28.13 -70.09
C GLN A 8 -20.72 26.78 -70.29
N LYS A 9 -20.96 26.14 -71.42
CA LYS A 9 -20.37 24.85 -71.75
C LYS A 9 -18.87 24.97 -72.00
N ILE A 10 -18.42 25.98 -72.76
CA ILE A 10 -17.00 26.17 -73.06
C ILE A 10 -16.19 26.49 -71.79
N THR A 11 -16.68 27.43 -70.99
CA THR A 11 -15.98 27.79 -69.72
C THR A 11 -15.98 26.62 -68.72
N TYR A 12 -17.03 25.82 -68.71
CA TYR A 12 -17.04 24.58 -67.92
C TYR A 12 -15.94 23.60 -68.35
N PHE A 13 -15.75 23.34 -69.67
CA PHE A 13 -14.70 22.43 -70.13
C PHE A 13 -13.29 23.01 -69.95
N ARG A 14 -13.12 24.32 -70.10
CA ARG A 14 -11.85 24.99 -69.75
C ARG A 14 -11.50 24.85 -68.26
N ALA A 15 -12.50 24.88 -67.39
CA ALA A 15 -12.30 24.65 -65.98
C ALA A 15 -11.78 23.23 -65.72
N LEU A 16 -12.35 22.21 -66.40
CA LEU A 16 -11.88 20.83 -66.24
C LEU A 16 -10.45 20.62 -66.77
N GLU A 17 -10.10 21.28 -67.88
CA GLU A 17 -8.74 21.27 -68.42
C GLU A 17 -7.75 21.88 -67.41
N ALA A 18 -8.04 23.09 -66.90
CA ALA A 18 -7.22 23.76 -65.89
C ALA A 18 -7.12 22.94 -64.59
N TYR A 19 -8.19 22.29 -64.15
CA TYR A 19 -8.18 21.40 -63.00
C TYR A 19 -7.24 20.20 -63.23
N GLY A 20 -7.31 19.60 -64.44
CA GLY A 20 -6.45 18.48 -64.82
C GLY A 20 -4.96 18.85 -64.89
N GLU A 21 -4.65 20.11 -65.23
CA GLU A 21 -3.31 20.69 -65.25
C GLU A 21 -2.81 21.13 -63.83
N GLY A 22 -3.68 21.07 -62.84
CA GLY A 22 -3.36 21.50 -61.45
C GLY A 22 -3.50 23.01 -61.21
N ASP A 23 -3.95 23.80 -62.23
CA ASP A 23 -4.22 25.23 -62.06
C ASP A 23 -5.62 25.43 -61.43
N LEU A 24 -5.67 25.28 -60.12
CA LEU A 24 -6.94 25.40 -59.35
C LEU A 24 -7.50 26.85 -59.43
N GLN A 25 -6.67 27.85 -59.57
CA GLN A 25 -7.12 29.24 -59.67
C GLN A 25 -7.80 29.53 -61.02
N ALA A 26 -7.21 29.09 -62.15
CA ALA A 26 -7.84 29.18 -63.44
C ALA A 26 -9.13 28.35 -63.48
N ALA A 27 -9.11 27.15 -62.96
CA ALA A 27 -10.31 26.30 -62.86
C ALA A 27 -11.44 27.00 -62.09
N GLN A 28 -11.18 27.60 -60.94
CA GLN A 28 -12.14 28.33 -60.13
C GLN A 28 -12.74 29.53 -60.86
N ARG A 29 -11.87 30.29 -61.55
CA ARG A 29 -12.31 31.44 -62.37
C ARG A 29 -13.24 30.99 -63.51
N TYR A 30 -12.87 29.97 -64.28
CA TYR A 30 -13.69 29.45 -65.36
C TYR A 30 -15.03 28.83 -64.87
N LEU A 31 -15.04 28.19 -63.70
CA LEU A 31 -16.29 27.72 -63.09
C LEU A 31 -17.18 28.88 -62.67
N ALA A 32 -16.62 29.97 -62.16
CA ALA A 32 -17.37 31.18 -61.82
C ALA A 32 -18.00 31.83 -63.10
N GLU A 33 -17.27 31.90 -64.18
CA GLU A 33 -17.75 32.39 -65.48
C GLU A 33 -18.89 31.47 -66.01
N SER A 34 -18.72 30.15 -65.94
CA SER A 34 -19.73 29.16 -66.30
C SER A 34 -21.01 29.31 -65.45
N ALA A 35 -20.85 29.51 -64.16
CA ALA A 35 -21.98 29.70 -63.22
C ALA A 35 -22.73 31.01 -63.50
N ALA A 36 -22.04 32.10 -63.87
CA ALA A 36 -22.64 33.37 -64.20
C ALA A 36 -23.52 33.30 -65.47
N ALA A 37 -23.22 32.45 -66.44
CA ALA A 37 -24.04 32.23 -67.62
C ALA A 37 -25.40 31.59 -67.31
N ASN A 38 -25.45 30.62 -66.36
CA ASN A 38 -26.61 29.99 -65.73
C ASN A 38 -27.80 29.65 -66.65
N VAL A 39 -27.56 29.01 -67.78
CA VAL A 39 -28.58 28.62 -68.77
C VAL A 39 -28.94 27.14 -68.62
N SER A 40 -27.95 26.27 -68.53
CA SER A 40 -28.14 24.84 -68.45
C SER A 40 -28.10 24.37 -66.99
N PRO A 41 -29.19 23.78 -66.45
CA PRO A 41 -29.21 23.21 -65.09
C PRO A 41 -28.14 22.14 -64.88
N LYS A 42 -27.82 21.37 -65.92
CA LYS A 42 -26.76 20.36 -65.89
C LYS A 42 -25.39 20.95 -65.54
N TYR A 43 -24.99 21.98 -66.28
CA TYR A 43 -23.69 22.62 -66.05
C TYR A 43 -23.68 23.46 -64.76
N ALA A 44 -24.83 24.03 -64.38
CA ALA A 44 -24.97 24.70 -63.11
C ALA A 44 -24.72 23.73 -61.94
N ALA A 45 -25.28 22.53 -62.00
CA ALA A 45 -25.01 21.49 -60.98
C ALA A 45 -23.55 21.04 -61.02
N LEU A 46 -22.97 20.75 -62.21
CA LEU A 46 -21.60 20.31 -62.34
C LEU A 46 -20.58 21.38 -61.90
N ASN A 47 -20.88 22.67 -62.08
CA ASN A 47 -20.05 23.75 -61.52
C ASN A 47 -20.00 23.66 -59.99
N ASP A 48 -21.13 23.40 -59.30
CA ASP A 48 -21.10 23.21 -57.83
C ASP A 48 -20.25 21.98 -57.42
N PHE A 49 -20.33 20.87 -58.20
CA PHE A 49 -19.49 19.69 -57.92
C PHE A 49 -18.01 20.01 -58.01
N TRP A 50 -17.57 20.60 -59.15
CA TRP A 50 -16.15 20.89 -59.36
C TRP A 50 -15.60 22.03 -58.49
N GLN A 51 -16.43 22.99 -58.08
CA GLN A 51 -16.09 23.95 -57.04
C GLN A 51 -15.89 23.25 -55.69
N GLY A 52 -16.68 22.21 -55.40
CA GLY A 52 -16.47 21.34 -54.25
C GLY A 52 -15.15 20.59 -54.31
N GLU A 53 -14.79 20.00 -55.48
CA GLU A 53 -13.49 19.33 -55.71
C GLU A 53 -12.30 20.29 -55.50
N ILE A 54 -12.37 21.51 -56.01
CA ILE A 54 -11.32 22.52 -55.80
C ILE A 54 -11.19 22.87 -54.32
N ALA A 55 -12.30 23.16 -53.64
CA ALA A 55 -12.29 23.47 -52.20
C ALA A 55 -11.75 22.28 -51.37
N PHE A 56 -12.14 21.06 -51.74
CA PHE A 56 -11.65 19.85 -51.08
C PHE A 56 -10.13 19.68 -51.27
N ALA A 57 -9.64 19.88 -52.50
CA ALA A 57 -8.19 19.83 -52.79
C ALA A 57 -7.38 20.92 -52.05
N GLN A 58 -8.02 22.05 -51.73
CA GLN A 58 -7.44 23.15 -50.94
C GLN A 58 -7.57 22.94 -49.41
N GLY A 59 -8.24 21.89 -48.96
CA GLY A 59 -8.50 21.63 -47.53
C GLY A 59 -9.63 22.51 -46.96
N ASP A 60 -10.39 23.26 -47.81
CA ASP A 60 -11.55 24.02 -47.33
C ASP A 60 -12.82 23.13 -47.31
N TYR A 61 -12.82 22.20 -46.35
CA TYR A 61 -13.87 21.22 -46.22
C TYR A 61 -15.26 21.81 -45.92
N PRO A 62 -15.42 22.94 -45.19
CA PRO A 62 -16.74 23.60 -45.06
C PRO A 62 -17.31 24.09 -46.39
N VAL A 63 -16.47 24.73 -47.20
CA VAL A 63 -16.88 25.20 -48.55
C VAL A 63 -17.13 24.01 -49.47
N ALA A 64 -16.29 23.00 -49.47
CA ALA A 64 -16.45 21.78 -50.23
C ALA A 64 -17.80 21.10 -49.89
N ALA A 65 -18.11 20.92 -48.60
CA ALA A 65 -19.40 20.34 -48.17
C ALA A 65 -20.61 21.15 -48.63
N ALA A 66 -20.54 22.49 -48.55
CA ALA A 66 -21.64 23.35 -49.04
C ALA A 66 -21.87 23.17 -50.53
N LYS A 67 -20.79 23.05 -51.35
CA LYS A 67 -20.83 22.87 -52.78
C LYS A 67 -21.33 21.47 -53.17
N TYR A 68 -20.86 20.42 -52.57
CA TYR A 68 -21.41 19.06 -52.79
C TYR A 68 -22.87 18.96 -52.42
N ASN A 69 -23.31 19.58 -51.34
CA ASN A 69 -24.72 19.63 -50.98
C ASN A 69 -25.56 20.42 -52.02
N ALA A 70 -25.01 21.51 -52.59
CA ALA A 70 -25.68 22.26 -53.67
C ALA A 70 -25.83 21.40 -54.93
N TYR A 71 -24.78 20.68 -55.30
CA TYR A 71 -24.80 19.72 -56.40
C TYR A 71 -25.84 18.63 -56.19
N LEU A 72 -25.84 17.96 -55.05
CA LEU A 72 -26.74 16.84 -54.71
C LEU A 72 -28.25 17.23 -54.72
N ARG A 73 -28.58 18.48 -54.45
CA ARG A 73 -29.95 18.99 -54.52
C ARG A 73 -30.44 19.13 -55.96
N ARG A 74 -29.54 19.28 -56.95
CA ARG A 74 -29.87 19.57 -58.32
C ARG A 74 -29.60 18.42 -59.28
N ALA A 75 -28.62 17.59 -58.96
CA ALA A 75 -28.15 16.53 -59.85
C ALA A 75 -29.09 15.32 -59.81
N PRO A 76 -29.36 14.67 -60.95
CA PRO A 76 -30.06 13.40 -60.99
C PRO A 76 -29.20 12.31 -60.33
N ARG A 77 -29.85 11.37 -59.63
CA ARG A 77 -29.12 10.25 -58.94
C ARG A 77 -28.30 9.38 -59.90
N SER A 78 -28.64 9.38 -61.18
CA SER A 78 -27.92 8.66 -62.24
C SER A 78 -26.68 9.40 -62.76
N ALA A 79 -26.42 10.63 -62.31
CA ALA A 79 -25.22 11.36 -62.69
C ALA A 79 -23.95 10.65 -62.16
N ARG A 80 -22.91 10.63 -62.98
CA ARG A 80 -21.64 9.95 -62.66
C ARG A 80 -21.03 10.48 -61.36
N GLU A 81 -21.10 11.76 -61.13
CA GLU A 81 -20.53 12.48 -60.02
C GLU A 81 -21.41 12.36 -58.73
N TYR A 82 -22.65 11.87 -58.85
CA TYR A 82 -23.60 11.84 -57.73
C TYR A 82 -23.07 11.01 -56.54
N ALA A 83 -22.59 9.82 -56.82
CA ALA A 83 -22.01 8.97 -55.77
C ALA A 83 -20.76 9.58 -55.19
N LEU A 84 -19.83 10.12 -56.05
CA LEU A 84 -18.58 10.71 -55.57
C LEU A 84 -18.80 11.93 -54.68
N ALA A 85 -19.87 12.73 -54.96
CA ALA A 85 -20.22 13.84 -54.04
C ALA A 85 -20.58 13.36 -52.62
N TRP A 86 -21.27 12.22 -52.49
CA TRP A 86 -21.52 11.61 -51.18
C TRP A 86 -20.24 11.09 -50.54
N TYR A 87 -19.34 10.49 -51.32
CA TYR A 87 -18.06 10.00 -50.83
C TYR A 87 -17.21 11.14 -50.24
N ASN A 88 -17.07 12.23 -50.97
CA ASN A 88 -16.29 13.39 -50.52
C ASN A 88 -16.96 14.14 -49.36
N LEU A 89 -18.31 14.19 -49.30
CA LEU A 89 -19.04 14.69 -48.15
C LEU A 89 -18.75 13.87 -46.89
N GLY A 90 -18.56 12.57 -47.03
CA GLY A 90 -18.13 11.70 -45.93
C GLY A 90 -16.79 12.16 -45.34
N TYR A 91 -15.81 12.44 -46.19
CA TYR A 91 -14.51 12.95 -45.75
C TYR A 91 -14.59 14.36 -45.16
N CYS A 92 -15.42 15.26 -45.75
CA CYS A 92 -15.65 16.59 -45.17
C CYS A 92 -16.27 16.50 -43.75
N ALA A 93 -17.08 15.48 -43.49
CA ALA A 93 -17.65 15.25 -42.17
C ALA A 93 -16.59 14.67 -41.17
N PHE A 94 -15.72 13.79 -41.64
CA PHE A 94 -14.60 13.28 -40.84
C PHE A 94 -13.66 14.38 -40.34
N ASP A 95 -13.32 15.33 -41.23
CA ASP A 95 -12.46 16.45 -40.83
C ASP A 95 -13.04 17.29 -39.69
N ARG A 96 -14.37 17.40 -39.65
CA ARG A 96 -15.12 18.11 -38.61
C ARG A 96 -15.45 17.26 -37.39
N ASP A 97 -14.93 16.04 -37.32
CA ASP A 97 -15.23 15.06 -36.27
C ASP A 97 -16.75 14.71 -36.15
N ASP A 98 -17.52 14.94 -37.22
CA ASP A 98 -18.94 14.60 -37.29
C ASP A 98 -19.12 13.16 -37.83
N MET A 99 -18.87 12.20 -36.94
CA MET A 99 -18.89 10.77 -37.29
C MET A 99 -20.26 10.28 -37.73
N ALA A 100 -21.33 10.84 -37.17
CA ALA A 100 -22.71 10.48 -37.59
C ALA A 100 -23.00 10.92 -39.01
N GLN A 101 -22.60 12.13 -39.38
CA GLN A 101 -22.76 12.64 -40.76
C GLN A 101 -21.84 11.90 -41.73
N ALA A 102 -20.58 11.60 -41.33
CA ALA A 102 -19.63 10.82 -42.13
C ALA A 102 -20.22 9.44 -42.46
N ARG A 103 -20.70 8.72 -41.45
CA ARG A 103 -21.34 7.40 -41.63
C ARG A 103 -22.55 7.47 -42.57
N SER A 104 -23.40 8.48 -42.40
CA SER A 104 -24.57 8.70 -43.28
C SER A 104 -24.17 8.97 -44.74
N ALA A 105 -23.15 9.81 -44.95
CA ALA A 105 -22.71 10.18 -46.30
C ALA A 105 -22.06 9.00 -47.02
N PHE A 106 -21.14 8.28 -46.36
CA PHE A 106 -20.56 7.05 -46.94
C PHE A 106 -21.60 5.96 -47.14
N GLY A 107 -22.60 5.83 -46.28
CA GLY A 107 -23.72 4.93 -46.47
C GLY A 107 -24.49 5.25 -47.77
N ARG A 108 -24.81 6.53 -48.02
CA ARG A 108 -25.47 6.97 -49.27
C ARG A 108 -24.57 6.79 -50.51
N PHE A 109 -23.27 6.93 -50.36
CA PHE A 109 -22.33 6.55 -51.42
C PHE A 109 -22.44 5.07 -51.74
N LEU A 110 -22.40 4.19 -50.74
CA LEU A 110 -22.50 2.74 -50.90
C LEU A 110 -23.81 2.28 -51.55
N ASP A 111 -24.90 3.00 -51.29
CA ASP A 111 -26.23 2.75 -51.94
C ASP A 111 -26.21 3.17 -53.41
N ALA A 112 -25.50 4.26 -53.76
CA ALA A 112 -25.48 4.84 -55.11
C ALA A 112 -24.38 4.27 -56.00
N TYR A 113 -23.32 3.66 -55.41
CA TYR A 113 -22.11 3.23 -56.10
C TYR A 113 -22.03 1.71 -56.20
N ALA A 114 -22.23 1.15 -57.38
CA ALA A 114 -22.29 -0.30 -57.60
C ALA A 114 -20.92 -0.99 -57.77
N PRO A 115 -19.85 -0.34 -58.33
CA PRO A 115 -18.58 -1.03 -58.57
C PRO A 115 -17.98 -1.67 -57.31
N ARG A 116 -17.37 -2.85 -57.48
CA ARG A 116 -16.69 -3.59 -56.39
C ARG A 116 -15.19 -3.31 -56.46
N ASP A 117 -14.82 -2.08 -56.16
CA ASP A 117 -13.45 -1.58 -56.27
C ASP A 117 -12.96 -0.94 -54.96
N ARG A 118 -11.79 -0.29 -55.03
CA ARG A 118 -11.16 0.37 -53.91
C ARG A 118 -12.04 1.44 -53.23
N TYR A 119 -12.82 2.21 -54.00
CA TYR A 119 -13.67 3.26 -53.43
C TYR A 119 -14.77 2.68 -52.53
N ARG A 120 -15.36 1.55 -53.00
CA ARG A 120 -16.36 0.85 -52.21
C ARG A 120 -15.77 0.22 -50.94
N ALA A 121 -14.57 -0.35 -51.06
CA ALA A 121 -13.85 -0.92 -49.91
C ALA A 121 -13.48 0.15 -48.90
N ASP A 122 -12.95 1.27 -49.37
CA ASP A 122 -12.63 2.39 -48.50
C ASP A 122 -13.88 2.98 -47.81
N ALA A 123 -14.98 3.16 -48.55
CA ALA A 123 -16.21 3.63 -47.95
C ALA A 123 -16.72 2.72 -46.81
N PHE A 124 -16.62 1.38 -46.98
CA PHE A 124 -16.91 0.46 -45.88
C PHE A 124 -15.95 0.63 -44.71
N ASN A 125 -14.63 0.86 -44.94
CA ASN A 125 -13.67 1.17 -43.92
C ASN A 125 -14.06 2.45 -43.16
N ARG A 126 -14.42 3.51 -43.88
CA ARG A 126 -14.84 4.79 -43.26
C ARG A 126 -16.14 4.65 -42.46
N VAL A 127 -17.13 3.88 -42.95
CA VAL A 127 -18.31 3.54 -42.13
C VAL A 127 -17.94 2.79 -40.88
N GLY A 128 -16.99 1.85 -40.96
CA GLY A 128 -16.46 1.13 -39.82
C GLY A 128 -15.77 2.04 -38.82
N ASP A 129 -14.90 2.95 -39.30
CA ASP A 129 -14.20 3.93 -38.47
C ASP A 129 -15.16 4.88 -37.74
N ALA A 130 -16.19 5.38 -38.47
CA ALA A 130 -17.22 6.22 -37.87
C ALA A 130 -18.04 5.48 -36.81
N ALA A 131 -18.43 4.23 -37.09
CA ALA A 131 -19.11 3.38 -36.12
C ALA A 131 -18.23 3.09 -34.90
N TYR A 132 -16.94 2.86 -35.11
CA TYR A 132 -15.95 2.67 -34.01
C TYR A 132 -15.87 3.91 -33.11
N ALA A 133 -15.76 5.10 -33.71
CA ALA A 133 -15.72 6.36 -32.98
C ALA A 133 -17.03 6.62 -32.20
N GLU A 134 -18.18 6.25 -32.79
CA GLU A 134 -19.47 6.28 -32.09
C GLU A 134 -19.66 5.16 -31.05
N ARG A 135 -18.63 4.31 -30.80
CA ARG A 135 -18.65 3.12 -29.93
C ARG A 135 -19.68 2.05 -30.35
N LYS A 136 -20.07 2.01 -31.62
CA LYS A 136 -20.94 0.99 -32.22
C LYS A 136 -20.07 -0.16 -32.77
N PHE A 137 -19.39 -0.86 -31.87
CA PHE A 137 -18.31 -1.78 -32.24
C PHE A 137 -18.77 -2.96 -33.09
N ASP A 138 -19.97 -3.50 -32.88
CA ASP A 138 -20.48 -4.59 -33.73
C ASP A 138 -20.79 -4.10 -35.16
N GLU A 139 -21.32 -2.87 -35.34
CA GLU A 139 -21.52 -2.25 -36.65
C GLU A 139 -20.16 -1.98 -37.34
N ALA A 140 -19.13 -1.59 -36.56
CA ALA A 140 -17.79 -1.40 -37.08
C ALA A 140 -17.20 -2.71 -37.62
N VAL A 141 -17.30 -3.80 -36.85
CA VAL A 141 -16.84 -5.15 -37.28
C VAL A 141 -17.56 -5.57 -38.56
N ALA A 142 -18.92 -5.42 -38.61
CA ALA A 142 -19.70 -5.78 -39.80
C ALA A 142 -19.29 -4.96 -41.02
N SER A 143 -18.91 -3.70 -40.84
CA SER A 143 -18.47 -2.83 -41.94
C SER A 143 -17.10 -3.23 -42.47
N TYR A 144 -16.15 -3.52 -41.56
CA TYR A 144 -14.82 -4.04 -41.93
C TYR A 144 -14.93 -5.41 -42.63
N ASP A 145 -15.83 -6.29 -42.19
CA ASP A 145 -16.07 -7.58 -42.86
C ASP A 145 -16.51 -7.38 -44.32
N ARG A 146 -17.35 -6.38 -44.60
CA ARG A 146 -17.77 -6.02 -45.96
C ARG A 146 -16.59 -5.49 -46.80
N ALA A 147 -15.73 -4.69 -46.23
CA ALA A 147 -14.51 -4.23 -46.91
C ALA A 147 -13.57 -5.41 -47.25
N ILE A 148 -13.35 -6.32 -46.29
CA ILE A 148 -12.54 -7.53 -46.48
C ILE A 148 -13.06 -8.40 -47.62
N ALA A 149 -14.40 -8.57 -47.69
CA ALA A 149 -15.05 -9.42 -48.69
C ALA A 149 -14.93 -8.89 -50.15
N LEU A 150 -14.42 -7.66 -50.33
CA LEU A 150 -14.13 -7.11 -51.65
C LEU A 150 -12.80 -7.57 -52.23
N GLY A 151 -11.83 -7.96 -51.38
CA GLY A 151 -10.54 -8.49 -51.79
C GLY A 151 -9.59 -7.44 -52.39
N THR A 152 -9.84 -6.15 -52.16
CA THR A 152 -8.98 -5.06 -52.62
C THR A 152 -7.87 -4.75 -51.59
N PRO A 153 -6.82 -4.02 -51.94
CA PRO A 153 -5.73 -3.71 -50.98
C PRO A 153 -6.21 -3.03 -49.68
N GLU A 154 -7.31 -2.32 -49.73
CA GLU A 154 -7.95 -1.69 -48.56
C GLU A 154 -8.39 -2.71 -47.49
N MET A 155 -8.47 -4.01 -47.84
CA MET A 155 -8.76 -5.08 -46.87
C MET A 155 -7.69 -5.23 -45.79
N HIS A 156 -6.42 -4.86 -46.06
CA HIS A 156 -5.37 -4.98 -45.04
C HIS A 156 -5.64 -4.06 -43.85
N TYR A 157 -6.09 -2.84 -44.11
CA TYR A 157 -6.58 -1.93 -43.08
C TYR A 157 -7.77 -2.50 -42.33
N ALA A 158 -8.78 -2.97 -43.07
CA ALA A 158 -9.99 -3.52 -42.51
C ALA A 158 -9.72 -4.72 -41.59
N ARG A 159 -8.86 -5.65 -41.98
CA ARG A 159 -8.47 -6.81 -41.18
C ARG A 159 -7.86 -6.39 -39.84
N TYR A 160 -6.94 -5.42 -39.86
CA TYR A 160 -6.31 -4.91 -38.65
C TYR A 160 -7.31 -4.20 -37.73
N LYS A 161 -8.10 -3.26 -38.29
CA LYS A 161 -9.12 -2.51 -37.53
C LYS A 161 -10.19 -3.44 -36.94
N ARG A 162 -10.60 -4.45 -37.69
CA ARG A 162 -11.49 -5.49 -37.21
C ARG A 162 -10.90 -6.23 -36.00
N ALA A 163 -9.64 -6.66 -36.08
CA ALA A 163 -8.99 -7.36 -34.99
C ALA A 163 -8.89 -6.52 -33.73
N VAL A 164 -8.54 -5.23 -33.86
CA VAL A 164 -8.51 -4.28 -32.73
C VAL A 164 -9.91 -4.12 -32.13
N THR A 165 -10.94 -3.97 -32.96
CA THR A 165 -12.33 -3.80 -32.51
C THR A 165 -12.85 -5.04 -31.77
N LEU A 166 -12.51 -6.25 -32.23
CA LEU A 166 -12.81 -7.50 -31.53
C LEU A 166 -12.21 -7.53 -30.12
N GLY A 167 -11.02 -6.96 -29.94
CA GLY A 167 -10.39 -6.83 -28.63
C GLY A 167 -11.21 -5.96 -27.68
N ILE A 168 -11.77 -4.86 -28.16
CA ILE A 168 -12.63 -3.96 -27.34
C ILE A 168 -13.95 -4.66 -26.96
N LEU A 169 -14.49 -5.50 -27.85
CA LEU A 169 -15.66 -6.32 -27.57
C LEU A 169 -15.38 -7.49 -26.60
N GLY A 170 -14.17 -7.65 -26.11
CA GLY A 170 -13.77 -8.77 -25.25
C GLY A 170 -13.62 -10.10 -25.99
N ARG A 171 -13.69 -10.12 -27.33
CA ARG A 171 -13.58 -11.30 -28.19
C ARG A 171 -12.11 -11.65 -28.45
N ALA A 172 -11.36 -11.87 -27.37
CA ALA A 172 -9.90 -11.98 -27.39
C ALA A 172 -9.39 -13.12 -28.28
N SER A 173 -10.04 -14.28 -28.26
CA SER A 173 -9.65 -15.43 -29.12
C SER A 173 -9.77 -15.10 -30.60
N GLU A 174 -10.84 -14.42 -31.00
CA GLU A 174 -11.06 -13.99 -32.38
C GLU A 174 -10.09 -12.89 -32.81
N LYS A 175 -9.78 -11.93 -31.89
CA LYS A 175 -8.71 -10.96 -32.11
C LYS A 175 -7.39 -11.68 -32.41
N GLN A 176 -6.97 -12.59 -31.56
CA GLN A 176 -5.70 -13.31 -31.72
C GLN A 176 -5.66 -14.13 -33.00
N GLN A 177 -6.75 -14.80 -33.37
CA GLN A 177 -6.85 -15.53 -34.62
C GLN A 177 -6.71 -14.59 -35.83
N ALA A 178 -7.41 -13.46 -35.83
CA ALA A 178 -7.32 -12.47 -36.90
C ALA A 178 -5.91 -11.88 -37.02
N LEU A 179 -5.25 -11.55 -35.90
CA LEU A 179 -3.88 -11.04 -35.91
C LEU A 179 -2.88 -12.08 -36.43
N ARG A 180 -3.01 -13.37 -36.03
CA ARG A 180 -2.16 -14.45 -36.56
C ARG A 180 -2.33 -14.59 -38.07
N GLN A 181 -3.55 -14.44 -38.59
CA GLN A 181 -3.79 -14.51 -40.03
C GLN A 181 -3.09 -13.38 -40.77
N ILE A 182 -3.15 -12.14 -40.27
CA ILE A 182 -2.44 -10.99 -40.85
C ILE A 182 -0.92 -11.24 -40.90
N ILE A 183 -0.37 -11.76 -39.79
CA ILE A 183 1.06 -12.08 -39.69
C ILE A 183 1.45 -13.21 -40.66
N ALA A 184 0.64 -14.27 -40.76
CA ALA A 184 0.90 -15.42 -41.63
C ALA A 184 0.82 -15.05 -43.12
N ASP A 185 -0.11 -14.18 -43.49
CA ASP A 185 -0.21 -13.68 -44.87
C ASP A 185 0.99 -12.83 -45.26
N GLY A 186 1.58 -12.09 -44.30
CA GLY A 186 2.79 -11.32 -44.49
C GLY A 186 2.66 -10.13 -45.45
N GLU A 187 1.43 -9.75 -45.81
CA GLU A 187 1.14 -8.72 -46.82
C GLU A 187 0.49 -7.48 -46.19
N GLY A 188 0.85 -6.29 -46.75
CA GLY A 188 0.30 -5.00 -46.36
C GLY A 188 1.03 -4.34 -45.20
N ASP A 189 0.66 -3.09 -44.92
CA ASP A 189 1.36 -2.19 -43.99
C ASP A 189 1.13 -2.52 -42.50
N TYR A 190 0.19 -3.45 -42.19
CA TYR A 190 -0.25 -3.71 -40.81
C TYR A 190 0.34 -4.98 -40.16
N VAL A 191 1.29 -5.63 -40.81
CA VAL A 191 1.88 -6.88 -40.32
C VAL A 191 2.66 -6.66 -39.04
N SER A 192 3.44 -5.58 -39.00
CA SER A 192 4.22 -5.21 -37.81
C SER A 192 3.30 -4.80 -36.64
N GLU A 193 2.28 -4.00 -36.88
CA GLU A 193 1.27 -3.65 -35.89
C GLU A 193 0.50 -4.85 -35.37
N ALA A 194 0.14 -5.79 -36.26
CA ALA A 194 -0.53 -7.03 -35.89
C ALA A 194 0.36 -7.91 -35.00
N SER A 195 1.66 -7.99 -35.30
CA SER A 195 2.65 -8.74 -34.52
C SER A 195 2.78 -8.16 -33.11
N TYR A 196 2.86 -6.86 -32.98
CA TYR A 196 2.90 -6.16 -31.69
C TYR A 196 1.60 -6.36 -30.90
N GLU A 197 0.44 -6.11 -31.52
CA GLU A 197 -0.87 -6.26 -30.90
C GLU A 197 -1.17 -7.70 -30.43
N LEU A 198 -0.63 -8.69 -31.14
CA LEU A 198 -0.75 -10.10 -30.71
C LEU A 198 -0.01 -10.33 -29.40
N GLY A 199 1.21 -9.83 -29.25
CA GLY A 199 1.99 -9.91 -28.01
C GLY A 199 1.28 -9.23 -26.86
N ARG A 200 0.79 -8.01 -27.06
CA ARG A 200 0.01 -7.29 -26.05
C ARG A 200 -1.28 -8.01 -25.66
N SER A 201 -1.93 -8.63 -26.63
CA SER A 201 -3.14 -9.42 -26.35
C SER A 201 -2.90 -10.59 -25.40
N PHE A 202 -1.72 -11.22 -25.45
CA PHE A 202 -1.33 -12.25 -24.49
C PHE A 202 -1.05 -11.66 -23.11
N ILE A 203 -0.32 -10.53 -23.04
CA ILE A 203 -0.02 -9.86 -21.77
C ILE A 203 -1.32 -9.43 -21.06
N ALA A 204 -2.27 -8.87 -21.81
CA ALA A 204 -3.58 -8.47 -21.27
C ALA A 204 -4.41 -9.65 -20.71
N GLN A 205 -4.08 -10.88 -21.08
CA GLN A 205 -4.65 -12.11 -20.54
C GLN A 205 -3.74 -12.78 -19.48
N GLU A 206 -2.72 -12.08 -18.99
CA GLU A 206 -1.73 -12.60 -18.05
C GLU A 206 -0.93 -13.81 -18.58
N ARG A 207 -0.97 -14.04 -19.88
CA ARG A 207 -0.18 -15.06 -20.57
C ARG A 207 1.21 -14.51 -20.89
N TYR A 208 1.95 -14.17 -19.85
CA TYR A 208 3.21 -13.43 -19.98
C TYR A 208 4.27 -14.16 -20.80
N ALA A 209 4.36 -15.50 -20.69
CA ALA A 209 5.32 -16.27 -21.47
C ALA A 209 5.04 -16.22 -22.97
N ASP A 210 3.77 -16.35 -23.37
CA ASP A 210 3.36 -16.25 -24.77
C ASP A 210 3.55 -14.82 -25.30
N GLY A 211 3.21 -13.83 -24.46
CA GLY A 211 3.40 -12.41 -24.78
C GLY A 211 4.86 -12.05 -24.99
N ALA A 212 5.74 -12.48 -24.08
CA ALA A 212 7.18 -12.27 -24.19
C ALA A 212 7.75 -12.90 -25.44
N ALA A 213 7.44 -14.18 -25.73
CA ALA A 213 7.91 -14.86 -26.94
C ALA A 213 7.47 -14.16 -28.23
N GLN A 214 6.25 -13.64 -28.28
CA GLN A 214 5.75 -12.90 -29.44
C GLN A 214 6.41 -11.53 -29.59
N LEU A 215 6.58 -10.80 -28.47
CA LEU A 215 7.21 -9.47 -28.50
C LEU A 215 8.72 -9.54 -28.78
N GLU A 216 9.42 -10.60 -28.33
CA GLU A 216 10.82 -10.83 -28.69
C GLU A 216 10.98 -10.98 -30.21
N ARG A 217 10.09 -11.76 -30.85
CA ARG A 217 10.05 -11.89 -32.32
C ARG A 217 9.78 -10.53 -32.96
N PHE A 218 8.79 -9.80 -32.47
CA PHE A 218 8.48 -8.47 -32.99
C PHE A 218 9.69 -7.52 -32.93
N VAL A 219 10.39 -7.45 -31.80
CA VAL A 219 11.58 -6.59 -31.64
C VAL A 219 12.72 -6.99 -32.57
N ALA A 220 12.86 -8.30 -32.83
CA ALA A 220 13.88 -8.84 -33.76
C ALA A 220 13.52 -8.57 -35.22
N ASP A 221 12.26 -8.82 -35.61
CA ASP A 221 11.80 -8.73 -37.01
C ASP A 221 11.57 -7.26 -37.44
N TYR A 222 11.23 -6.36 -36.50
CA TYR A 222 10.89 -4.96 -36.79
C TYR A 222 11.72 -3.97 -35.96
N PRO A 223 13.05 -3.95 -36.11
CA PRO A 223 13.95 -3.11 -35.28
C PRO A 223 13.73 -1.61 -35.43
N SER A 224 13.15 -1.17 -36.54
CA SER A 224 12.84 0.24 -36.82
C SER A 224 11.37 0.63 -36.58
N SER A 225 10.57 -0.29 -36.05
CA SER A 225 9.16 0.02 -35.79
C SER A 225 9.01 1.12 -34.73
N PRO A 226 8.08 2.07 -34.91
CA PRO A 226 7.76 3.07 -33.89
C PRO A 226 7.20 2.44 -32.59
N ARG A 227 6.74 1.19 -32.64
CA ARG A 227 6.26 0.42 -31.47
C ARG A 227 7.38 -0.28 -30.70
N ARG A 228 8.64 -0.20 -31.18
CA ARG A 228 9.74 -0.95 -30.58
C ARG A 228 9.99 -0.60 -29.11
N ALA A 229 9.99 0.69 -28.77
CA ALA A 229 10.19 1.14 -27.39
C ALA A 229 9.08 0.61 -26.45
N GLN A 230 7.83 0.69 -26.91
CA GLN A 230 6.69 0.16 -26.17
C GLN A 230 6.77 -1.38 -26.01
N ALA A 231 7.18 -2.09 -27.07
CA ALA A 231 7.35 -3.54 -27.02
C ALA A 231 8.45 -3.97 -26.04
N LEU A 232 9.54 -3.21 -25.95
CA LEU A 232 10.59 -3.44 -24.95
C LEU A 232 10.11 -3.18 -23.53
N SER A 233 9.28 -2.14 -23.31
CA SER A 233 8.65 -1.88 -22.02
C SER A 233 7.68 -3.01 -21.63
N ASP A 234 6.85 -3.46 -22.56
CA ASP A 234 5.94 -4.59 -22.38
C ASP A 234 6.69 -5.91 -22.08
N LEU A 235 7.88 -6.12 -22.69
CA LEU A 235 8.77 -7.24 -22.38
C LEU A 235 9.33 -7.15 -20.97
N GLY A 236 9.75 -5.96 -20.54
CA GLY A 236 10.17 -5.72 -19.16
C GLY A 236 9.10 -6.12 -18.17
N LEU A 237 7.86 -5.67 -18.41
CA LEU A 237 6.69 -6.02 -17.58
C LEU A 237 6.40 -7.53 -17.60
N ALA A 238 6.43 -8.16 -18.79
CA ALA A 238 6.17 -9.60 -18.91
C ALA A 238 7.16 -10.43 -18.10
N TYR A 239 8.47 -10.13 -18.22
CA TYR A 239 9.50 -10.84 -17.47
C TYR A 239 9.46 -10.53 -15.96
N LEU A 240 9.05 -9.33 -15.55
CA LEU A 240 8.82 -9.02 -14.14
C LEU A 240 7.75 -9.95 -13.55
N ASN A 241 6.62 -10.11 -14.25
CA ASN A 241 5.54 -11.01 -13.82
C ASN A 241 5.91 -12.49 -13.88
N LEU A 242 6.83 -12.88 -14.77
CA LEU A 242 7.40 -14.23 -14.82
C LEU A 242 8.45 -14.47 -13.71
N GLY A 243 8.82 -13.46 -12.93
CA GLY A 243 9.84 -13.54 -11.88
C GLY A 243 11.29 -13.47 -12.40
N ASP A 244 11.50 -13.28 -13.70
CA ASP A 244 12.83 -13.12 -14.32
C ASP A 244 13.24 -11.63 -14.29
N ARG A 245 13.69 -11.19 -13.11
CA ARG A 245 14.09 -9.80 -12.89
C ARG A 245 15.28 -9.36 -13.72
N GLU A 246 16.20 -10.27 -14.02
CA GLU A 246 17.38 -9.97 -14.84
C GLU A 246 16.99 -9.58 -16.26
N LYS A 247 16.14 -10.38 -16.90
CA LYS A 247 15.61 -10.07 -18.22
C LYS A 247 14.73 -8.82 -18.20
N SER A 248 13.91 -8.65 -17.16
CA SER A 248 13.09 -7.46 -16.99
C SER A 248 13.96 -6.19 -16.98
N LEU A 249 14.98 -6.13 -16.12
CA LEU A 249 15.93 -5.02 -16.04
C LEU A 249 16.61 -4.77 -17.39
N ARG A 250 17.02 -5.83 -18.10
CA ARG A 250 17.69 -5.70 -19.41
C ARG A 250 16.77 -5.05 -20.44
N TYR A 251 15.51 -5.42 -20.51
CA TYR A 251 14.58 -4.83 -21.46
C TYR A 251 14.22 -3.39 -21.09
N TYR A 252 14.01 -3.09 -19.83
CA TYR A 252 13.78 -1.72 -19.36
C TYR A 252 15.01 -0.81 -19.61
N ASP A 253 16.23 -1.32 -19.39
CA ASP A 253 17.47 -0.59 -19.67
C ASP A 253 17.60 -0.24 -21.17
N MET A 254 17.20 -1.16 -22.07
CA MET A 254 17.17 -0.88 -23.51
C MET A 254 16.21 0.27 -23.86
N VAL A 255 15.08 0.41 -23.16
CA VAL A 255 14.13 1.52 -23.35
C VAL A 255 14.76 2.83 -22.88
N VAL A 256 15.28 2.85 -21.65
CA VAL A 256 15.88 4.04 -21.03
C VAL A 256 17.10 4.51 -21.84
N GLY A 257 17.96 3.57 -22.26
CA GLY A 257 19.16 3.88 -23.05
C GLY A 257 18.87 4.43 -24.46
N SER A 258 17.72 4.06 -25.06
CA SER A 258 17.35 4.52 -26.39
C SER A 258 16.75 5.93 -26.41
N SER A 259 15.98 6.31 -25.41
CA SER A 259 15.26 7.59 -25.35
C SER A 259 14.91 7.95 -23.90
N PRO A 260 15.87 8.44 -23.09
CA PRO A 260 15.71 8.64 -21.65
C PRO A 260 14.56 9.55 -21.22
N GLN A 261 14.13 10.45 -22.11
CA GLN A 261 13.07 11.44 -21.84
C GLN A 261 11.68 11.03 -22.35
N SER A 262 11.57 9.87 -22.99
CA SER A 262 10.29 9.37 -23.52
C SER A 262 9.33 8.94 -22.41
N SER A 263 8.04 8.83 -22.74
CA SER A 263 7.01 8.27 -21.85
C SER A 263 7.32 6.83 -21.48
N GLU A 264 7.80 6.06 -22.45
CA GLU A 264 8.17 4.66 -22.29
C GLU A 264 9.37 4.49 -21.34
N ALA A 265 10.35 5.42 -21.42
CA ALA A 265 11.48 5.41 -20.49
C ALA A 265 11.05 5.74 -19.05
N LYS A 266 10.07 6.63 -18.85
CA LYS A 266 9.51 6.91 -17.52
C LYS A 266 8.79 5.68 -16.95
N GLU A 267 8.03 4.97 -17.77
CA GLU A 267 7.39 3.70 -17.37
C GLU A 267 8.44 2.64 -17.03
N ALA A 268 9.47 2.49 -17.87
CA ALA A 268 10.57 1.56 -17.63
C ALA A 268 11.32 1.88 -16.33
N MET A 269 11.57 3.16 -16.04
CA MET A 269 12.17 3.60 -14.77
C MET A 269 11.34 3.23 -13.54
N GLN A 270 10.00 3.25 -13.66
CA GLN A 270 9.14 2.77 -12.57
C GLN A 270 9.33 1.27 -12.32
N GLY A 271 9.39 0.47 -13.38
CA GLY A 271 9.66 -0.96 -13.28
C GLY A 271 11.04 -1.28 -12.70
N ILE A 272 12.08 -0.56 -13.16
CA ILE A 272 13.44 -0.67 -12.61
C ILE A 272 13.46 -0.34 -11.11
N ARG A 273 12.81 0.74 -10.72
CA ARG A 273 12.69 1.14 -9.31
C ARG A 273 12.00 0.06 -8.48
N GLU A 274 10.89 -0.49 -8.97
CA GLU A 274 10.16 -1.56 -8.27
C GLU A 274 11.04 -2.78 -8.03
N ILE A 275 11.83 -3.20 -9.02
CA ILE A 275 12.75 -4.32 -8.89
C ILE A 275 13.79 -4.04 -7.81
N TYR A 276 14.52 -2.93 -7.90
CA TYR A 276 15.57 -2.60 -6.93
C TYR A 276 15.01 -2.41 -5.52
N VAL A 277 13.88 -1.71 -5.37
CA VAL A 277 13.22 -1.50 -4.07
C VAL A 277 12.76 -2.83 -3.47
N SER A 278 12.18 -3.74 -4.29
CA SER A 278 11.75 -5.06 -3.80
C SER A 278 12.90 -5.96 -3.35
N GLU A 279 14.12 -5.70 -3.85
CA GLU A 279 15.36 -6.39 -3.48
C GLU A 279 16.12 -5.72 -2.34
N GLY A 280 15.65 -4.57 -1.86
CA GLY A 280 16.35 -3.76 -0.86
C GLY A 280 17.59 -3.03 -1.40
N ARG A 281 17.77 -2.94 -2.71
CA ARG A 281 18.93 -2.38 -3.41
C ARG A 281 18.70 -0.93 -3.83
N VAL A 282 18.27 -0.10 -2.89
CA VAL A 282 17.86 1.27 -3.17
C VAL A 282 19.01 2.14 -3.68
N ASP A 283 20.21 1.97 -3.12
CA ASP A 283 21.39 2.72 -3.57
C ASP A 283 21.76 2.38 -5.02
N ASP A 284 21.68 1.10 -5.42
CA ASP A 284 21.89 0.68 -6.81
C ASP A 284 20.88 1.35 -7.77
N TYR A 285 19.64 1.54 -7.32
CA TYR A 285 18.65 2.30 -8.10
C TYR A 285 19.07 3.77 -8.28
N PHE A 286 19.52 4.43 -7.22
CA PHE A 286 19.95 5.82 -7.33
C PHE A 286 21.19 5.99 -8.19
N ASP A 287 22.13 5.05 -8.11
CA ASP A 287 23.29 5.03 -9.00
C ASP A 287 22.88 4.81 -10.47
N TYR A 288 21.90 3.94 -10.69
CA TYR A 288 21.32 3.73 -12.02
C TYR A 288 20.63 4.99 -12.54
N ALA A 289 19.73 5.60 -11.75
CA ALA A 289 18.99 6.79 -12.11
C ALA A 289 19.91 7.99 -12.43
N SER A 290 21.00 8.13 -11.64
CA SER A 290 22.02 9.15 -11.88
C SER A 290 22.72 8.95 -13.22
N ARG A 291 23.13 7.72 -13.54
CA ARG A 291 23.77 7.39 -14.83
C ARG A 291 22.82 7.57 -16.02
N ALA A 292 21.55 7.27 -15.81
CA ALA A 292 20.50 7.44 -16.82
C ALA A 292 20.07 8.91 -17.03
N GLY A 293 20.54 9.85 -16.20
CA GLY A 293 20.20 11.27 -16.29
C GLY A 293 18.76 11.59 -15.86
N VAL A 294 18.19 10.78 -14.98
CA VAL A 294 16.82 10.97 -14.44
C VAL A 294 16.89 11.71 -13.12
N GLU A 295 16.88 13.04 -13.17
CA GLU A 295 17.09 13.91 -12.00
C GLU A 295 15.90 13.96 -11.02
N SER A 296 14.68 13.69 -11.49
CA SER A 296 13.44 13.85 -10.68
C SER A 296 13.39 12.96 -9.44
N ASP A 297 14.10 11.84 -9.44
CA ASP A 297 14.06 10.84 -8.35
C ASP A 297 15.25 10.97 -7.38
N LEU A 298 16.19 11.88 -7.63
CA LEU A 298 17.47 11.97 -6.90
C LEU A 298 17.41 12.81 -5.61
N SER A 299 16.25 13.30 -5.20
CA SER A 299 16.14 14.10 -3.97
C SER A 299 16.47 13.31 -2.71
N ALA A 300 17.01 13.98 -1.68
CA ALA A 300 17.25 13.37 -0.38
C ALA A 300 15.96 12.79 0.25
N GLN A 301 14.83 13.44 0.01
CA GLN A 301 13.53 12.96 0.47
C GLN A 301 13.08 11.69 -0.27
N SER A 302 13.34 11.58 -1.56
CA SER A 302 13.06 10.36 -2.33
C SER A 302 13.90 9.20 -1.82
N ARG A 303 15.18 9.44 -1.51
CA ARG A 303 16.08 8.43 -0.93
C ARG A 303 15.58 7.95 0.43
N ASP A 304 15.26 8.87 1.34
CA ASP A 304 14.68 8.55 2.65
C ASP A 304 13.44 7.65 2.50
N SER A 305 12.47 8.09 1.68
CA SER A 305 11.21 7.36 1.49
C SER A 305 11.41 5.98 0.86
N LEU A 306 12.22 5.87 -0.18
CA LEU A 306 12.43 4.59 -0.87
C LEU A 306 13.21 3.59 -0.02
N SER A 307 14.22 4.06 0.73
CA SER A 307 14.99 3.21 1.64
C SER A 307 14.10 2.63 2.74
N PHE A 308 13.22 3.45 3.32
CA PHE A 308 12.25 2.97 4.30
C PHE A 308 11.25 1.98 3.69
N VAL A 309 10.65 2.31 2.53
CA VAL A 309 9.67 1.44 1.85
C VAL A 309 10.29 0.09 1.49
N ALA A 310 11.53 0.07 1.01
CA ALA A 310 12.24 -1.18 0.73
C ALA A 310 12.37 -2.06 1.97
N ALA A 311 12.80 -1.47 3.08
CA ALA A 311 12.93 -2.17 4.36
C ALA A 311 11.57 -2.65 4.90
N GLN A 312 10.53 -1.81 4.81
CA GLN A 312 9.17 -2.16 5.20
C GLN A 312 8.59 -3.30 4.36
N ASN A 313 8.84 -3.33 3.06
CA ASN A 313 8.40 -4.41 2.19
C ASN A 313 9.00 -5.77 2.61
N LEU A 314 10.28 -5.79 3.01
CA LEU A 314 10.91 -7.00 3.55
C LEU A 314 10.26 -7.45 4.86
N TYR A 315 9.91 -6.49 5.74
CA TYR A 315 9.19 -6.77 6.98
C TYR A 315 7.80 -7.36 6.72
N LEU A 316 7.02 -6.74 5.83
CA LEU A 316 5.67 -7.19 5.45
C LEU A 316 5.69 -8.53 4.70
N ALA A 317 6.78 -8.84 3.99
CA ALA A 317 6.99 -10.13 3.32
C ALA A 317 7.45 -11.24 4.28
N ASP A 318 7.42 -11.00 5.59
CA ASP A 318 7.80 -11.97 6.64
C ASP A 318 9.25 -12.46 6.53
N LYS A 319 10.18 -11.53 6.23
CA LYS A 319 11.62 -11.79 6.10
C LYS A 319 12.40 -11.02 7.18
N PRO A 320 12.27 -11.38 8.47
CA PRO A 320 12.75 -10.55 9.58
C PRO A 320 14.26 -10.31 9.57
N GLU A 321 15.11 -11.27 9.15
CA GLU A 321 16.55 -11.07 9.09
C GLU A 321 16.97 -10.07 8.00
N ALA A 322 16.32 -10.13 6.84
CA ALA A 322 16.58 -9.19 5.75
C ALA A 322 16.03 -7.80 6.08
N ALA A 323 14.83 -7.75 6.66
CA ALA A 323 14.23 -6.50 7.12
C ALA A 323 15.08 -5.82 8.20
N ALA A 324 15.59 -6.59 9.19
CA ALA A 324 16.45 -6.05 10.23
C ALA A 324 17.72 -5.39 9.67
N ARG A 325 18.37 -6.02 8.69
CA ARG A 325 19.54 -5.42 8.02
C ARG A 325 19.17 -4.10 7.34
N SER A 326 18.15 -4.11 6.51
CA SER A 326 17.73 -2.93 5.76
C SER A 326 17.20 -1.80 6.64
N LEU A 327 16.46 -2.13 7.72
CA LEU A 327 15.99 -1.15 8.70
C LEU A 327 17.13 -0.55 9.51
N ARG A 328 18.13 -1.34 9.89
CA ARG A 328 19.33 -0.83 10.57
C ARG A 328 20.09 0.13 9.66
N ASP A 329 20.34 -0.25 8.41
CA ASP A 329 21.00 0.61 7.44
C ASP A 329 20.20 1.93 7.25
N TYR A 330 18.87 1.85 7.24
CA TYR A 330 18.01 3.03 7.20
C TYR A 330 18.21 3.92 8.45
N VAL A 331 18.17 3.35 9.65
CA VAL A 331 18.33 4.10 10.91
C VAL A 331 19.70 4.79 10.97
N GLU A 332 20.75 4.13 10.50
CA GLU A 332 22.10 4.68 10.47
C GLU A 332 22.26 5.81 9.44
N ASN A 333 21.73 5.63 8.24
CA ASN A 333 21.88 6.60 7.14
C ASN A 333 20.91 7.80 7.26
N TYR A 334 19.75 7.61 7.92
CA TYR A 334 18.71 8.64 8.03
C TYR A 334 18.35 8.95 9.50
N PRO A 335 19.30 9.42 10.34
CA PRO A 335 19.07 9.68 11.77
C PRO A 335 18.03 10.80 12.04
N LYS A 336 17.65 11.55 11.01
CA LYS A 336 16.59 12.56 11.02
C LYS A 336 15.50 12.25 9.97
N GLY A 337 15.48 11.05 9.45
CA GLY A 337 14.54 10.61 8.42
C GLY A 337 13.09 10.70 8.88
N TYR A 338 12.21 10.94 7.95
CA TYR A 338 10.77 11.10 8.24
C TYR A 338 10.18 9.82 8.88
N TYR A 339 10.68 8.66 8.48
CA TYR A 339 10.18 7.35 8.92
C TYR A 339 10.99 6.72 10.07
N LEU A 340 11.91 7.48 10.69
CA LEU A 340 12.83 6.94 11.69
C LEU A 340 12.11 6.26 12.87
N THR A 341 10.99 6.83 13.32
CA THR A 341 10.18 6.26 14.40
C THR A 341 9.59 4.91 14.01
N ASP A 342 9.07 4.80 12.79
CA ASP A 342 8.53 3.55 12.27
C ASP A 342 9.61 2.51 12.02
N ALA A 343 10.75 2.94 11.50
CA ALA A 343 11.90 2.08 11.25
C ALA A 343 12.42 1.45 12.55
N LEU A 344 12.55 2.24 13.62
CA LEU A 344 12.96 1.74 14.94
C LEU A 344 11.96 0.74 15.51
N TYR A 345 10.66 1.00 15.34
CA TYR A 345 9.61 0.08 15.79
C TYR A 345 9.69 -1.27 15.07
N TYR A 346 9.73 -1.26 13.74
CA TYR A 346 9.85 -2.49 12.94
C TYR A 346 11.19 -3.21 13.18
N LEU A 347 12.27 -2.46 13.36
CA LEU A 347 13.59 -3.04 13.66
C LEU A 347 13.58 -3.77 14.99
N SER A 348 12.98 -3.18 16.02
CA SER A 348 12.87 -3.83 17.34
C SER A 348 12.04 -5.12 17.27
N ASP A 349 10.95 -5.15 16.50
CA ASP A 349 10.16 -6.36 16.26
C ASP A 349 10.95 -7.42 15.50
N CYS A 350 11.69 -7.03 14.46
CA CYS A 350 12.58 -7.94 13.74
C CYS A 350 13.62 -8.59 14.69
N TYR A 351 14.24 -7.80 15.55
CA TYR A 351 15.21 -8.33 16.51
C TYR A 351 14.58 -9.30 17.51
N LEU A 352 13.36 -9.04 17.97
CA LEU A 352 12.65 -9.98 18.84
C LEU A 352 12.32 -11.30 18.12
N ARG A 353 11.90 -11.23 16.88
CA ARG A 353 11.55 -12.41 16.06
C ARG A 353 12.76 -13.24 15.68
N THR A 354 13.94 -12.63 15.56
CA THR A 354 15.21 -13.29 15.26
C THR A 354 15.99 -13.70 16.50
N GLY A 355 15.48 -13.40 17.71
CA GLY A 355 16.14 -13.74 18.97
C GLY A 355 17.26 -12.81 19.38
N ALA A 356 17.49 -11.71 18.69
CA ALA A 356 18.49 -10.68 19.00
C ALA A 356 17.97 -9.75 20.12
N ARG A 357 17.85 -10.30 21.33
CA ARG A 357 17.13 -9.67 22.43
C ARG A 357 17.78 -8.39 22.94
N ASP A 358 19.12 -8.37 23.05
CA ASP A 358 19.84 -7.18 23.48
C ASP A 358 19.71 -6.03 22.50
N ASP A 359 19.79 -6.32 21.19
CA ASP A 359 19.59 -5.33 20.13
C ASP A 359 18.15 -4.78 20.14
N ALA A 360 17.16 -5.64 20.44
CA ALA A 360 15.78 -5.23 20.61
C ALA A 360 15.62 -4.25 21.78
N ILE A 361 16.22 -4.54 22.95
CA ILE A 361 16.18 -3.66 24.13
C ILE A 361 16.84 -2.31 23.82
N VAL A 362 18.00 -2.29 23.19
CA VAL A 362 18.67 -1.05 22.78
C VAL A 362 17.80 -0.23 21.83
N THR A 363 17.21 -0.88 20.84
CA THR A 363 16.35 -0.22 19.85
C THR A 363 15.06 0.33 20.47
N LEU A 364 14.40 -0.45 21.34
CA LEU A 364 13.22 -0.02 22.08
C LEU A 364 13.53 1.15 23.01
N THR A 365 14.70 1.13 23.69
CA THR A 365 15.15 2.24 24.54
C THR A 365 15.35 3.50 23.70
N THR A 366 16.04 3.37 22.57
CA THR A 366 16.26 4.48 21.64
C THR A 366 14.92 5.06 21.18
N LEU A 367 13.94 4.21 20.86
CA LEU A 367 12.61 4.66 20.42
C LEU A 367 11.83 5.33 21.57
N ALA A 368 11.88 4.77 22.77
CA ALA A 368 11.26 5.35 23.95
C ALA A 368 11.82 6.74 24.27
N ASP A 369 13.12 6.96 24.10
CA ASP A 369 13.79 8.24 24.40
C ASP A 369 13.54 9.34 23.36
N ARG A 370 12.90 9.02 22.23
CA ARG A 370 12.50 10.01 21.22
C ARG A 370 11.25 10.84 21.60
N GLY A 371 10.70 10.61 22.78
CA GLY A 371 9.49 11.29 23.24
C GLY A 371 8.20 10.59 22.81
N GLN A 372 7.07 11.24 23.13
CA GLN A 372 5.76 10.66 22.90
C GLN A 372 5.44 10.52 21.40
N ASN A 373 5.08 9.32 20.99
CA ASN A 373 4.70 8.97 19.63
C ASN A 373 3.64 7.84 19.65
N ARG A 374 3.16 7.42 18.48
CA ARG A 374 2.10 6.42 18.36
C ARG A 374 2.44 5.02 18.92
N TYR A 375 3.71 4.73 19.17
CA TYR A 375 4.18 3.45 19.67
C TYR A 375 4.58 3.50 21.15
N THR A 376 4.55 4.65 21.80
CA THR A 376 5.13 4.87 23.13
C THR A 376 4.64 3.88 24.17
N GLU A 377 3.32 3.65 24.25
CA GLU A 377 2.74 2.70 25.22
C GLU A 377 3.24 1.27 24.95
N GLN A 378 3.12 0.79 23.71
CA GLN A 378 3.53 -0.57 23.32
C GLN A 378 5.04 -0.80 23.49
N VAL A 379 5.84 0.21 23.17
CA VAL A 379 7.31 0.16 23.31
C VAL A 379 7.71 0.05 24.78
N LEU A 380 7.12 0.86 25.65
CA LEU A 380 7.41 0.84 27.07
C LEU A 380 6.91 -0.45 27.75
N GLU A 381 5.75 -0.97 27.33
CA GLU A 381 5.26 -2.27 27.78
C GLU A 381 6.26 -3.38 27.44
N LYS A 382 6.69 -3.43 26.18
CA LYS A 382 7.65 -4.45 25.73
C LYS A 382 9.00 -4.31 26.42
N LEU A 383 9.50 -3.07 26.51
CA LEU A 383 10.79 -2.78 27.14
C LEU A 383 10.79 -3.17 28.63
N SER A 384 9.73 -2.83 29.36
CA SER A 384 9.61 -3.17 30.78
C SER A 384 9.54 -4.68 31.04
N GLU A 385 8.78 -5.42 30.20
CA GLU A 385 8.69 -6.88 30.29
C GLU A 385 10.05 -7.55 30.01
N LEU A 386 10.72 -7.13 28.93
CA LEU A 386 12.01 -7.71 28.54
C LEU A 386 13.09 -7.46 29.58
N THR A 387 13.24 -6.22 30.04
CA THR A 387 14.26 -5.85 31.02
C THR A 387 13.99 -6.49 32.38
N PHE A 388 12.72 -6.64 32.77
CA PHE A 388 12.36 -7.36 34.00
C PHE A 388 12.72 -8.86 33.91
N ALA A 389 12.39 -9.50 32.79
CA ALA A 389 12.71 -10.92 32.57
C ALA A 389 14.22 -11.18 32.53
N ASP A 390 15.00 -10.21 32.03
CA ASP A 390 16.48 -10.27 32.01
C ASP A 390 17.11 -9.83 33.32
N LYS A 391 16.32 -9.59 34.38
CA LYS A 391 16.76 -9.13 35.70
C LYS A 391 17.46 -7.77 35.68
N ARG A 392 17.25 -6.97 34.66
CA ARG A 392 17.71 -5.58 34.54
C ARG A 392 16.71 -4.67 35.26
N TYR A 393 16.60 -4.86 36.58
CA TYR A 393 15.48 -4.34 37.37
C TYR A 393 15.41 -2.81 37.40
N ASP A 394 16.53 -2.13 37.35
CA ASP A 394 16.57 -0.66 37.32
C ASP A 394 15.98 -0.10 36.03
N GLU A 395 16.33 -0.72 34.92
CA GLU A 395 15.77 -0.35 33.60
C GLU A 395 14.30 -0.72 33.50
N ALA A 396 13.93 -1.89 34.03
CA ALA A 396 12.53 -2.29 34.09
C ALA A 396 11.69 -1.32 34.93
N ALA A 397 12.18 -0.93 36.10
CA ALA A 397 11.51 0.05 36.96
C ALA A 397 11.31 1.40 36.25
N SER A 398 12.36 1.89 35.58
CA SER A 398 12.28 3.13 34.79
C SER A 398 11.26 3.01 33.65
N ALA A 399 11.27 1.90 32.92
CA ALA A 399 10.34 1.67 31.81
C ALA A 399 8.88 1.55 32.30
N TYR A 400 8.64 0.80 33.38
CA TYR A 400 7.29 0.69 33.97
C TYR A 400 6.77 2.04 34.48
N ARG A 401 7.63 2.85 35.11
CA ARG A 401 7.23 4.19 35.57
C ARG A 401 6.83 5.10 34.43
N ARG A 402 7.60 5.08 33.35
CA ARG A 402 7.28 5.81 32.10
C ARG A 402 6.01 5.26 31.44
N LEU A 403 5.80 3.94 31.51
CA LEU A 403 4.61 3.30 30.99
C LEU A 403 3.34 3.77 31.73
N TYR A 404 3.42 3.95 33.06
CA TYR A 404 2.34 4.52 33.84
C TYR A 404 1.86 5.86 33.29
N ASP A 405 2.81 6.76 32.95
CA ASP A 405 2.52 8.09 32.41
C ASP A 405 1.97 8.00 30.96
N ALA A 406 2.37 6.99 30.19
CA ALA A 406 1.97 6.82 28.80
C ALA A 406 0.68 6.01 28.62
N ALA A 407 0.28 5.21 29.62
CA ALA A 407 -0.84 4.28 29.52
C ALA A 407 -2.18 5.00 29.36
N THR A 408 -2.92 4.62 28.35
CA THR A 408 -4.18 5.24 27.98
C THR A 408 -5.36 4.75 28.82
N THR A 409 -5.27 3.53 29.39
CA THR A 409 -6.32 2.90 30.19
C THR A 409 -5.97 2.92 31.67
N ARG A 410 -7.01 2.94 32.52
CA ARG A 410 -6.83 2.79 33.96
C ARG A 410 -6.16 1.47 34.33
N SER A 411 -6.59 0.37 33.72
CA SER A 411 -6.00 -0.95 33.96
C SER A 411 -4.53 -1.01 33.56
N GLY A 412 -4.16 -0.36 32.43
CA GLY A 412 -2.78 -0.24 31.99
C GLY A 412 -1.93 0.54 33.00
N ARG A 413 -2.44 1.66 33.52
CA ARG A 413 -1.75 2.42 34.59
C ARG A 413 -1.54 1.61 35.87
N GLU A 414 -2.59 0.94 36.34
CA GLU A 414 -2.50 0.08 37.53
C GLU A 414 -1.49 -1.07 37.35
N ALA A 415 -1.47 -1.69 36.16
CA ALA A 415 -0.49 -2.73 35.83
C ALA A 415 0.94 -2.20 35.76
N ALA A 416 1.13 -1.06 35.10
CA ALA A 416 2.44 -0.41 34.99
C ALA A 416 2.98 0.00 36.37
N MET A 417 2.15 0.58 37.24
CA MET A 417 2.58 0.96 38.59
C MET A 417 2.92 -0.28 39.45
N THR A 418 2.16 -1.35 39.30
CA THR A 418 2.45 -2.62 39.97
C THR A 418 3.79 -3.20 39.46
N GLY A 419 4.06 -3.14 38.15
CA GLY A 419 5.33 -3.53 37.56
C GLY A 419 6.50 -2.69 38.09
N TYR A 420 6.33 -1.38 38.21
CA TYR A 420 7.31 -0.46 38.78
C TYR A 420 7.68 -0.85 40.23
N VAL A 421 6.67 -1.07 41.07
CA VAL A 421 6.90 -1.54 42.45
C VAL A 421 7.70 -2.84 42.48
N ARG A 422 7.28 -3.84 41.72
CA ARG A 422 7.92 -5.17 41.72
C ARG A 422 9.33 -5.14 41.18
N ALA A 423 9.59 -4.34 40.13
CA ALA A 423 10.93 -4.18 39.58
C ALA A 423 11.86 -3.49 40.58
N THR A 424 11.40 -2.43 41.24
CA THR A 424 12.21 -1.73 42.27
C THR A 424 12.49 -2.63 43.46
N VAL A 425 11.54 -3.40 43.93
CA VAL A 425 11.73 -4.35 45.04
C VAL A 425 12.70 -5.47 44.67
N ALA A 426 12.60 -5.99 43.44
CA ALA A 426 13.52 -7.02 42.96
C ALA A 426 14.95 -6.53 42.80
N GLY A 427 15.17 -5.25 42.54
CA GLY A 427 16.48 -4.59 42.54
C GLY A 427 17.12 -4.47 43.91
N GLY A 428 16.34 -4.52 45.01
CA GLY A 428 16.84 -4.66 46.39
C GLY A 428 17.41 -3.41 47.04
N ASP A 429 17.38 -2.25 46.35
CA ASP A 429 17.95 -0.99 46.87
C ASP A 429 16.96 -0.28 47.83
N GLY A 430 17.33 -0.14 49.09
CA GLY A 430 16.47 0.43 50.12
C GLY A 430 16.14 1.91 49.92
N GLU A 431 17.03 2.72 49.36
CA GLU A 431 16.77 4.14 49.06
C GLU A 431 15.74 4.25 47.89
N ARG A 432 15.91 3.42 46.87
CA ARG A 432 14.99 3.36 45.76
C ARG A 432 13.61 2.85 46.16
N ILE A 433 13.55 1.87 47.07
CA ILE A 433 12.27 1.40 47.62
C ILE A 433 11.56 2.52 48.38
N ALA A 434 12.30 3.33 49.14
CA ALA A 434 11.73 4.50 49.80
C ALA A 434 11.18 5.54 48.82
N ALA A 435 11.96 5.88 47.80
CA ALA A 435 11.58 6.82 46.76
C ALA A 435 10.36 6.31 45.98
N MET A 436 10.35 5.04 45.59
CA MET A 436 9.23 4.38 44.91
C MET A 436 7.95 4.42 45.76
N ALA A 437 8.04 4.11 47.05
CA ALA A 437 6.88 4.13 47.93
C ALA A 437 6.29 5.53 48.09
N ALA A 438 7.14 6.57 48.12
CA ALA A 438 6.68 7.96 48.11
C ALA A 438 5.99 8.33 46.78
N ASP A 439 6.60 7.98 45.62
CA ASP A 439 6.04 8.23 44.30
C ASP A 439 4.67 7.54 44.13
N VAL A 440 4.55 6.27 44.50
CA VAL A 440 3.28 5.53 44.41
C VAL A 440 2.19 6.18 45.30
N ALA A 441 2.56 6.69 46.46
CA ALA A 441 1.59 7.33 47.38
C ALA A 441 1.05 8.66 46.83
N GLU A 442 1.78 9.36 45.96
CA GLU A 442 1.35 10.58 45.29
C GLU A 442 0.37 10.31 44.13
N HIS A 443 0.24 9.06 43.70
CA HIS A 443 -0.60 8.67 42.56
C HIS A 443 -1.84 7.88 43.03
N PRO A 444 -2.99 8.53 43.29
CA PRO A 444 -4.19 7.86 43.83
C PRO A 444 -4.80 6.84 42.86
N ASP A 445 -4.50 6.89 41.57
CA ASP A 445 -4.92 5.93 40.54
C ASP A 445 -3.88 4.84 40.27
N ALA A 446 -2.85 4.72 41.14
CA ALA A 446 -1.84 3.66 41.06
C ALA A 446 -2.40 2.23 41.24
N GLY A 447 -3.61 2.12 41.77
CA GLY A 447 -4.28 0.86 42.05
C GLY A 447 -3.96 0.30 43.45
N ALA A 448 -4.91 -0.43 44.01
CA ALA A 448 -4.82 -0.96 45.39
C ALA A 448 -3.61 -1.92 45.57
N THR A 449 -3.29 -2.68 44.52
CA THR A 449 -2.17 -3.65 44.57
C THR A 449 -0.83 -2.94 44.68
N ALA A 450 -0.58 -1.94 43.85
CA ALA A 450 0.68 -1.17 43.87
C ALA A 450 0.83 -0.42 45.21
N LEU A 451 -0.24 0.23 45.68
CA LEU A 451 -0.25 0.93 46.96
C LEU A 451 0.07 -0.02 48.14
N ARG A 452 -0.50 -1.22 48.17
CA ARG A 452 -0.23 -2.22 49.20
C ARG A 452 1.20 -2.75 49.13
N GLU A 453 1.65 -3.20 47.94
CA GLU A 453 2.96 -3.79 47.75
C GLU A 453 4.09 -2.77 48.03
N SER A 454 3.92 -1.49 47.65
CA SER A 454 4.89 -0.43 47.93
C SER A 454 5.03 -0.13 49.43
N LYS A 455 3.89 0.00 50.15
CA LYS A 455 3.89 0.21 51.62
C LYS A 455 4.50 -0.97 52.34
N TYR A 456 4.17 -2.18 51.93
CA TYR A 456 4.73 -3.39 52.51
C TYR A 456 6.24 -3.48 52.32
N ALA A 457 6.75 -3.24 51.09
CA ALA A 457 8.18 -3.24 50.81
C ALA A 457 8.93 -2.19 51.64
N TRP A 458 8.39 -0.98 51.72
CA TRP A 458 8.99 0.10 52.50
C TRP A 458 8.97 -0.21 54.01
N ALA A 459 7.88 -0.74 54.54
CA ALA A 459 7.81 -1.18 55.94
C ALA A 459 8.87 -2.23 56.23
N GLY A 460 9.07 -3.20 55.34
CA GLY A 460 10.12 -4.21 55.44
C GLY A 460 11.54 -3.60 55.49
N GLN A 461 11.85 -2.63 54.66
CA GLN A 461 13.12 -1.91 54.67
C GLN A 461 13.33 -1.13 55.97
N LEU A 462 12.31 -0.41 56.43
CA LEU A 462 12.37 0.30 57.72
C LEU A 462 12.64 -0.65 58.87
N ARG A 463 11.99 -1.82 58.89
CA ARG A 463 12.18 -2.84 59.94
C ARG A 463 13.59 -3.41 59.88
N ALA A 464 14.10 -3.76 58.70
CA ALA A 464 15.46 -4.27 58.51
C ALA A 464 16.52 -3.24 58.92
N GLY A 465 16.28 -1.96 58.66
CA GLY A 465 17.13 -0.84 59.09
C GLY A 465 16.98 -0.41 60.53
N GLY A 466 16.25 -1.16 61.37
CA GLY A 466 16.06 -0.87 62.80
C GLY A 466 15.04 0.24 63.13
N ARG A 467 14.39 0.84 62.12
CA ARG A 467 13.37 1.89 62.25
C ARG A 467 11.98 1.28 62.56
N LYS A 468 11.91 0.39 63.54
CA LYS A 468 10.73 -0.42 63.84
C LYS A 468 9.47 0.39 64.14
N ALA A 469 9.59 1.51 64.86
CA ALA A 469 8.43 2.36 65.17
C ALA A 469 7.77 2.97 63.94
N GLU A 470 8.54 3.28 62.88
CA GLU A 470 8.05 3.79 61.62
C GLU A 470 7.45 2.66 60.77
N ALA A 471 8.11 1.48 60.76
CA ALA A 471 7.57 0.30 60.09
C ALA A 471 6.17 -0.06 60.61
N VAL A 472 6.00 -0.05 61.94
CA VAL A 472 4.72 -0.39 62.61
C VAL A 472 3.59 0.56 62.18
N LYS A 473 3.85 1.85 61.91
CA LYS A 473 2.85 2.77 61.40
C LYS A 473 2.28 2.28 60.04
N LEU A 474 3.18 1.88 59.16
CA LEU A 474 2.78 1.37 57.82
C LEU A 474 2.08 0.00 57.94
N TYR A 475 2.62 -0.89 58.81
CA TYR A 475 2.01 -2.18 59.04
C TYR A 475 0.58 -2.05 59.60
N LYS A 476 0.28 -1.09 60.48
CA LYS A 476 -1.08 -0.82 60.96
C LYS A 476 -2.08 -0.51 59.85
N GLU A 477 -1.65 0.19 58.82
CA GLU A 477 -2.50 0.47 57.65
C GLU A 477 -2.79 -0.81 56.84
N LEU A 478 -1.78 -1.66 56.68
CA LEU A 478 -1.88 -2.92 55.94
C LEU A 478 -2.61 -4.02 56.71
N ALA A 479 -2.55 -3.99 58.04
CA ALA A 479 -3.18 -4.96 58.95
C ALA A 479 -4.69 -5.03 58.87
N SER A 480 -5.36 -4.15 58.12
CA SER A 480 -6.77 -4.25 57.80
C SER A 480 -7.11 -5.39 56.83
N GLU A 481 -6.16 -5.84 56.00
CA GLU A 481 -6.34 -6.83 54.94
C GLU A 481 -5.80 -8.22 55.33
N VAL A 482 -6.09 -8.73 56.51
CA VAL A 482 -5.52 -9.97 57.09
C VAL A 482 -5.73 -11.24 56.26
N LYS A 483 -6.67 -11.24 55.32
CA LYS A 483 -6.88 -12.36 54.38
C LYS A 483 -5.80 -12.42 53.27
N THR A 484 -5.05 -11.36 53.09
CA THR A 484 -3.85 -11.39 52.25
C THR A 484 -2.64 -11.76 53.09
N ARG A 485 -1.69 -12.51 52.52
CA ARG A 485 -0.44 -12.90 53.24
C ARG A 485 0.30 -11.68 53.78
N GLN A 486 0.43 -10.60 52.99
CA GLN A 486 1.08 -9.36 53.39
C GLN A 486 0.33 -8.64 54.53
N GLY A 487 -1.00 -8.60 54.47
CA GLY A 487 -1.81 -8.00 55.53
C GLY A 487 -1.78 -8.81 56.83
N ALA A 488 -1.77 -10.15 56.77
CA ALA A 488 -1.60 -11.02 57.94
C ALA A 488 -0.22 -10.87 58.56
N GLU A 489 0.86 -10.82 57.75
CA GLU A 489 2.20 -10.55 58.20
C GLU A 489 2.35 -9.18 58.86
N ALA A 490 1.73 -8.15 58.23
CA ALA A 490 1.74 -6.80 58.80
C ALA A 490 1.01 -6.77 60.16
N ALA A 491 -0.12 -7.46 60.28
CA ALA A 491 -0.83 -7.58 61.56
C ALA A 491 0.04 -8.31 62.63
N TYR A 492 0.74 -9.38 62.24
CA TYR A 492 1.66 -10.07 63.12
C TYR A 492 2.77 -9.12 63.64
N TYR A 493 3.42 -8.32 62.78
CA TYR A 493 4.46 -7.40 63.21
C TYR A 493 3.94 -6.25 64.09
N VAL A 494 2.67 -5.85 63.95
CA VAL A 494 2.04 -4.94 64.90
C VAL A 494 1.89 -5.61 66.27
N ILE A 495 1.48 -6.87 66.33
CA ILE A 495 1.32 -7.65 67.56
C ILE A 495 2.73 -7.89 68.19
N GLU A 496 3.73 -8.28 67.38
CA GLU A 496 5.12 -8.47 67.82
C GLU A 496 5.66 -7.18 68.46
N SER A 497 5.36 -6.02 67.92
CA SER A 497 5.80 -4.74 68.49
C SER A 497 5.20 -4.44 69.88
N LEU A 498 4.00 -4.87 70.16
CA LEU A 498 3.40 -4.80 71.50
C LEU A 498 4.17 -5.70 72.49
N PHE A 499 4.48 -6.93 72.07
CA PHE A 499 5.26 -7.88 72.86
C PHE A 499 6.66 -7.35 73.15
N GLU A 500 7.36 -6.83 72.18
CA GLU A 500 8.68 -6.21 72.34
C GLU A 500 8.65 -5.00 73.27
N GLY A 501 7.55 -4.22 73.21
CA GLY A 501 7.30 -3.08 74.09
C GLY A 501 6.95 -3.47 75.57
N GLY A 502 6.76 -4.79 75.85
CA GLY A 502 6.47 -5.30 77.17
C GLY A 502 4.99 -5.23 77.57
N ASP A 503 4.08 -4.82 76.68
CA ASP A 503 2.65 -4.79 76.94
C ASP A 503 2.03 -6.17 76.68
N LEU A 504 2.19 -7.07 77.65
CA LEU A 504 1.79 -8.46 77.56
C LEU A 504 0.26 -8.65 77.45
N ASP A 505 -0.50 -7.80 78.14
CA ASP A 505 -1.97 -7.89 78.12
C ASP A 505 -2.53 -7.38 76.77
N ALA A 506 -2.00 -6.30 76.24
CA ALA A 506 -2.35 -5.83 74.93
C ALA A 506 -1.97 -6.82 73.82
N THR A 507 -0.80 -7.50 73.95
CA THR A 507 -0.34 -8.54 73.02
C THR A 507 -1.32 -9.71 73.01
N GLU A 508 -1.66 -10.27 74.18
CA GLU A 508 -2.62 -11.37 74.32
C GLU A 508 -3.98 -11.03 73.64
N LYS A 509 -4.52 -9.87 73.99
CA LYS A 509 -5.78 -9.37 73.40
C LYS A 509 -5.69 -9.24 71.89
N ALA A 510 -4.55 -8.72 71.39
CA ALA A 510 -4.36 -8.52 69.95
C ALA A 510 -4.23 -9.84 69.18
N VAL A 511 -3.59 -10.90 69.77
CA VAL A 511 -3.56 -12.23 69.13
C VAL A 511 -4.95 -12.82 68.99
N PHE A 512 -5.78 -12.75 70.02
CA PHE A 512 -7.15 -13.26 69.95
C PHE A 512 -7.97 -12.49 68.93
N ALA A 513 -7.91 -11.16 68.91
CA ALA A 513 -8.59 -10.32 67.92
C ALA A 513 -8.09 -10.59 66.47
N PHE A 514 -6.83 -10.95 66.30
CA PHE A 514 -6.27 -11.37 65.02
C PHE A 514 -6.87 -12.71 64.57
N SER A 515 -6.96 -13.69 65.47
CA SER A 515 -7.53 -15.03 65.18
C SER A 515 -8.98 -14.98 64.73
N GLU A 516 -9.81 -14.09 65.31
CA GLU A 516 -11.22 -13.93 64.97
C GLU A 516 -11.45 -13.43 63.52
N ARG A 517 -10.42 -12.86 62.88
CA ARG A 517 -10.47 -12.29 61.51
C ARG A 517 -10.13 -13.31 60.43
N GLU A 518 -9.88 -14.59 60.79
CA GLU A 518 -9.52 -15.66 59.85
C GLU A 518 -8.33 -15.30 58.97
N PRO A 519 -7.17 -14.96 59.54
CA PRO A 519 -6.01 -14.59 58.77
C PRO A 519 -5.33 -15.78 58.09
N ASP A 520 -4.28 -15.50 57.27
CA ASP A 520 -3.40 -16.52 56.74
C ASP A 520 -2.85 -17.44 57.85
N SER A 521 -2.96 -18.75 57.64
CA SER A 521 -2.68 -19.77 58.67
C SER A 521 -1.25 -19.75 59.20
N TYR A 522 -0.26 -19.41 58.37
CA TYR A 522 1.15 -19.29 58.78
C TYR A 522 1.31 -18.18 59.81
N TRP A 523 0.83 -17.00 59.53
CA TRP A 523 0.94 -15.85 60.42
C TRP A 523 0.09 -15.99 61.67
N LEU A 524 -1.05 -16.70 61.56
CA LEU A 524 -1.86 -17.06 62.72
C LEU A 524 -1.07 -17.97 63.67
N ALA A 525 -0.43 -19.01 63.13
CA ALA A 525 0.40 -19.91 63.91
C ALA A 525 1.60 -19.20 64.58
N LYS A 526 2.26 -18.27 63.83
CA LYS A 526 3.32 -17.40 64.41
C LYS A 526 2.80 -16.55 65.57
N ALA A 527 1.60 -15.99 65.43
CA ALA A 527 0.96 -15.19 66.49
C ALA A 527 0.61 -16.04 67.73
N PHE A 528 0.18 -17.30 67.57
CA PHE A 528 -0.04 -18.21 68.68
C PHE A 528 1.28 -18.67 69.34
N ILE A 529 2.37 -18.85 68.59
CA ILE A 529 3.68 -19.08 69.20
C ILE A 529 4.08 -17.88 70.07
N LEU A 530 3.89 -16.66 69.56
CA LEU A 530 4.16 -15.43 70.30
C LEU A 530 3.26 -15.32 71.54
N LEU A 531 1.99 -15.77 71.47
CA LEU A 531 1.08 -15.86 72.62
C LEU A 531 1.64 -16.81 73.69
N GLY A 532 2.21 -17.94 73.30
CA GLY A 532 2.92 -18.84 74.20
C GLY A 532 4.10 -18.13 74.90
N ASP A 533 4.88 -17.31 74.14
CA ASP A 533 5.97 -16.49 74.70
C ASP A 533 5.43 -15.43 75.71
N VAL A 534 4.24 -14.89 75.49
CA VAL A 534 3.54 -13.98 76.42
C VAL A 534 3.27 -14.71 77.73
N TYR A 535 2.74 -15.92 77.68
CA TYR A 535 2.45 -16.71 78.90
C TYR A 535 3.74 -17.08 79.63
N VAL A 536 4.81 -17.40 78.95
CA VAL A 536 6.12 -17.60 79.57
C VAL A 536 6.58 -16.34 80.35
N ARG A 537 6.48 -15.16 79.76
CA ARG A 537 6.83 -13.89 80.42
C ARG A 537 5.89 -13.56 81.58
N LYS A 538 4.63 -14.01 81.55
CA LYS A 538 3.68 -13.88 82.64
C LYS A 538 3.93 -14.92 83.76
N GLY A 539 4.81 -15.89 83.60
CA GLY A 539 5.06 -16.97 84.54
C GLY A 539 4.10 -18.13 84.46
N ASP A 540 3.22 -18.16 83.47
CA ASP A 540 2.23 -19.21 83.27
C ASP A 540 2.70 -20.27 82.26
N ASN A 541 3.58 -21.15 82.74
CA ASN A 541 4.16 -22.20 81.90
C ASN A 541 3.10 -23.25 81.47
N PHE A 542 1.99 -23.38 82.21
CA PHE A 542 0.91 -24.30 81.84
C PHE A 542 0.18 -23.81 80.57
N GLN A 543 -0.23 -22.55 80.56
CA GLN A 543 -0.87 -21.95 79.42
C GLN A 543 0.09 -21.84 78.22
N ALA A 544 1.38 -21.51 78.49
CA ALA A 544 2.40 -21.48 77.47
C ALA A 544 2.51 -22.82 76.72
N ARG A 545 2.66 -23.92 77.48
CA ARG A 545 2.74 -25.28 76.94
C ARG A 545 1.49 -25.64 76.10
N ALA A 546 0.31 -25.39 76.66
CA ALA A 546 -0.96 -25.69 75.99
C ALA A 546 -1.08 -24.92 74.64
N THR A 547 -0.66 -23.66 74.63
CA THR A 547 -0.67 -22.81 73.41
C THR A 547 0.30 -23.32 72.35
N TYR A 548 1.55 -23.61 72.70
CA TYR A 548 2.50 -24.19 71.76
C TYR A 548 2.07 -25.57 71.26
N GLN A 549 1.49 -26.41 72.12
CA GLN A 549 0.96 -27.73 71.76
C GLN A 549 -0.16 -27.63 70.75
N SER A 550 -1.07 -26.65 70.90
CA SER A 550 -2.16 -26.43 69.97
C SER A 550 -1.64 -26.09 68.55
N VAL A 551 -0.51 -25.35 68.46
CA VAL A 551 0.15 -25.06 67.16
C VAL A 551 0.83 -26.34 66.64
N ALA A 552 1.56 -27.08 67.48
CA ALA A 552 2.26 -28.28 67.05
C ALA A 552 1.34 -29.39 66.53
N ASP A 553 0.13 -29.49 67.09
CA ASP A 553 -0.86 -30.52 66.72
C ASP A 553 -1.85 -30.09 65.66
N GLY A 554 -2.15 -28.79 65.57
CA GLY A 554 -3.23 -28.26 64.71
C GLY A 554 -2.76 -27.55 63.45
N TYR A 555 -1.46 -27.21 63.31
CA TYR A 555 -1.00 -26.49 62.15
C TYR A 555 -0.55 -27.42 61.02
N THR A 556 -0.89 -27.05 59.79
CA THR A 556 -0.46 -27.67 58.53
C THR A 556 -0.15 -26.56 57.51
N PRO A 557 0.94 -26.68 56.71
CA PRO A 557 1.84 -27.83 56.50
C PRO A 557 2.88 -27.99 57.63
N ALA A 558 3.46 -29.18 57.78
CA ALA A 558 4.41 -29.47 58.85
C ALA A 558 5.90 -29.16 58.48
N ASP A 559 6.17 -28.82 57.23
CA ASP A 559 7.52 -28.69 56.62
C ASP A 559 8.00 -27.24 56.47
N ASP A 560 7.24 -26.25 56.94
CA ASP A 560 7.62 -24.83 56.91
C ASP A 560 8.31 -24.28 58.16
N GLY A 561 8.60 -25.18 59.11
CA GLY A 561 9.31 -24.89 60.34
C GLY A 561 8.49 -24.42 61.52
N ILE A 562 7.20 -24.13 61.35
CA ILE A 562 6.29 -23.67 62.42
C ILE A 562 6.10 -24.75 63.51
N VAL A 563 5.85 -25.98 63.10
CA VAL A 563 5.68 -27.11 64.04
C VAL A 563 6.94 -27.36 64.82
N ASP A 564 8.13 -27.29 64.18
CA ASP A 564 9.41 -27.47 64.84
C ASP A 564 9.69 -26.33 65.81
N GLU A 565 9.37 -25.09 65.47
CA GLU A 565 9.50 -23.93 66.33
C GLU A 565 8.63 -24.10 67.60
N ALA A 566 7.37 -24.50 67.44
CA ALA A 566 6.44 -24.77 68.57
C ALA A 566 7.00 -25.88 69.50
N LYS A 567 7.46 -27.00 68.94
CA LYS A 567 8.06 -28.12 69.69
C LYS A 567 9.33 -27.69 70.43
N ALA A 568 10.19 -26.87 69.77
CA ALA A 568 11.40 -26.34 70.42
C ALA A 568 11.07 -25.42 71.60
N ARG A 569 9.96 -24.66 71.55
CA ARG A 569 9.48 -23.84 72.68
C ARG A 569 8.97 -24.71 73.82
N ILE A 570 8.23 -25.79 73.52
CA ILE A 570 7.77 -26.75 74.52
C ILE A 570 8.95 -27.38 75.27
N ALA A 571 10.01 -27.79 74.54
CA ALA A 571 11.19 -28.40 75.10
C ALA A 571 11.94 -27.47 76.08
N LYS A 572 11.87 -26.15 75.91
CA LYS A 572 12.48 -25.15 76.79
C LYS A 572 11.71 -24.88 78.08
N LEU A 573 10.48 -25.38 78.22
CA LEU A 573 9.65 -25.26 79.42
C LEU A 573 9.84 -26.42 80.43
N ASN A 574 10.65 -27.41 80.04
CA ASN A 574 11.05 -28.49 80.91
C ASN A 574 12.35 -28.08 81.57
#